data_592b6ed381221fbae2b6042d8bd7c656
#
_entry.id   592b6ed381221fbae2b6042d8bd7c656
#
_cell.length_a   1.000
_cell.length_b   1.000
_cell.length_c   1.000
_cell.angle_alpha   90.00
_cell.angle_beta   90.00
_cell.angle_gamma   90.00
#
_symmetry.space_group_name_H-M   'P 1'
#
loop_
_entity.id
_entity.type
_entity.pdbx_description
1 polymer ?
#
loop_
_entity_poly.entity_id
_entity_poly.type
_entity_poly.pdbx_seq_one_letter_code
_entity_poly.pdbx_strand_id
1 'polypeptide(L)'
;MFDMLVMFYPQKSFSVFTWNRYKLWTKGEFESTAEFEARKKDPSRAAGYVASLLPAAEKAFAAVIVGSDARLILSRYDADSECFLLSVDKILQDTYKIRVPRADAPLFKEEFNNFAADALKSAKYFVHNDMLALRSITFTTPEGKTFSFENPAAEGYSLPLLKDLDLIQR
;
A
#
# COMPACT_ATOMS: atom_id res chain seq x y z
N MET A 1 -0.33 14.94 25.87
CA MET A 1 -1.49 14.84 24.96
C MET A 1 -1.12 14.45 23.54
N PHE A 2 0.14 14.61 23.12
CA PHE A 2 0.65 14.19 21.80
C PHE A 2 0.89 12.66 21.69
N ASP A 3 1.27 12.00 22.79
CA ASP A 3 1.60 10.56 22.79
C ASP A 3 0.39 9.63 22.60
N MET A 4 -0.80 10.06 22.98
CA MET A 4 -2.01 9.23 22.82
C MET A 4 -2.55 9.22 21.39
N LEU A 5 -2.32 10.27 20.60
CA LEU A 5 -2.69 10.31 19.17
C LEU A 5 -1.77 9.44 18.32
N VAL A 6 -0.50 9.33 18.71
CA VAL A 6 0.49 8.46 18.05
C VAL A 6 0.18 6.97 18.30
N MET A 7 -0.40 6.60 19.43
CA MET A 7 -0.78 5.20 19.72
C MET A 7 -1.97 4.70 18.89
N PHE A 8 -2.87 5.57 18.44
CA PHE A 8 -4.07 5.14 17.69
C PHE A 8 -3.95 5.27 16.17
N TYR A 9 -2.95 6.01 15.63
CA TYR A 9 -2.82 6.28 14.20
C TYR A 9 -1.43 6.09 13.55
N PRO A 10 -0.41 5.49 14.18
CA PRO A 10 0.92 5.37 13.56
C PRO A 10 0.95 4.39 12.38
N GLN A 11 -0.12 3.60 12.20
CA GLN A 11 -0.18 2.53 11.21
C GLN A 11 -0.59 2.99 9.81
N LYS A 12 -0.97 4.27 9.65
CA LYS A 12 -1.50 4.78 8.38
C LYS A 12 -0.49 5.52 7.53
N SER A 13 0.63 5.96 8.10
CA SER A 13 1.70 6.68 7.42
C SER A 13 2.89 5.78 7.17
N PHE A 14 3.26 5.65 5.93
CA PHE A 14 4.43 4.85 5.53
C PHE A 14 5.73 5.46 6.04
N SER A 15 5.85 6.78 6.03
CA SER A 15 7.01 7.49 6.55
C SER A 15 7.23 7.19 8.03
N VAL A 16 6.19 7.27 8.84
CA VAL A 16 6.25 6.94 10.28
C VAL A 16 6.58 5.47 10.49
N PHE A 17 5.96 4.57 9.70
CA PHE A 17 6.24 3.15 9.77
C PHE A 17 7.71 2.83 9.46
N THR A 18 8.25 3.38 8.39
CA THR A 18 9.63 3.14 7.97
C THR A 18 10.63 3.72 8.95
N TRP A 19 10.36 4.92 9.47
CA TRP A 19 11.18 5.55 10.50
C TRP A 19 11.29 4.65 11.74
N ASN A 20 10.18 4.21 12.27
CA ASN A 20 10.15 3.41 13.49
C ASN A 20 10.78 2.02 13.30
N ARG A 21 10.58 1.39 12.15
CA ARG A 21 11.02 0.03 11.89
C ARG A 21 12.50 -0.07 11.51
N TYR A 22 12.95 0.82 10.63
CA TYR A 22 14.28 0.69 10.01
C TYR A 22 15.32 1.62 10.61
N LYS A 23 14.93 2.56 11.46
CA LYS A 23 15.83 3.54 12.09
C LYS A 23 16.85 4.10 11.08
N LEU A 24 16.36 4.52 9.92
CA LEU A 24 17.16 4.85 8.72
C LEU A 24 18.33 5.79 8.97
N TRP A 25 18.23 6.62 10.01
CA TRP A 25 19.24 7.61 10.40
C TRP A 25 19.90 7.31 11.74
N THR A 26 19.91 6.04 12.16
CA THR A 26 20.64 5.64 13.36
C THR A 26 22.09 5.34 12.99
N LYS A 27 23.02 5.86 13.77
CA LYS A 27 24.46 5.56 13.65
C LYS A 27 24.67 4.06 13.84
N GLY A 28 25.42 3.45 12.93
CA GLY A 28 25.83 2.04 13.04
C GLY A 28 26.78 1.82 14.23
N GLU A 29 26.78 0.61 14.78
CA GLU A 29 27.62 0.24 15.92
C GLU A 29 29.11 0.48 15.63
N PHE A 30 29.56 0.21 14.42
CA PHE A 30 30.96 0.36 13.98
C PHE A 30 31.20 1.62 13.13
N GLU A 31 30.22 2.50 13.04
CA GLU A 31 30.28 3.74 12.28
C GLU A 31 30.78 4.88 13.17
N SER A 32 31.82 5.59 12.76
CA SER A 32 32.24 6.80 13.45
C SER A 32 31.21 7.92 13.31
N THR A 33 31.25 8.89 14.21
CA THR A 33 30.36 10.06 14.12
C THR A 33 30.57 10.85 12.83
N ALA A 34 31.82 10.95 12.37
CA ALA A 34 32.17 11.65 11.14
C ALA A 34 31.58 10.93 9.89
N GLU A 35 31.69 9.60 9.86
CA GLU A 35 31.08 8.78 8.76
C GLU A 35 29.56 8.87 8.76
N PHE A 36 28.94 8.84 9.93
CA PHE A 36 27.50 9.01 10.06
C PHE A 36 27.02 10.36 9.54
N GLU A 37 27.68 11.45 9.94
CA GLU A 37 27.35 12.80 9.47
C GLU A 37 27.65 12.98 7.98
N ALA A 38 28.71 12.37 7.45
CA ALA A 38 29.00 12.36 6.02
C ALA A 38 27.93 11.59 5.24
N ARG A 39 27.46 10.44 5.75
CA ARG A 39 26.39 9.64 5.15
C ARG A 39 25.07 10.40 5.13
N LYS A 40 24.73 11.11 6.19
CA LYS A 40 23.52 11.94 6.24
C LYS A 40 23.55 13.07 5.21
N LYS A 41 24.73 13.61 4.92
CA LYS A 41 24.92 14.71 3.97
C LYS A 41 25.06 14.27 2.51
N ASP A 42 25.20 12.96 2.25
CA ASP A 42 25.34 12.42 0.89
C ASP A 42 23.97 11.96 0.35
N PRO A 43 23.29 12.78 -0.48
CA PRO A 43 21.95 12.45 -1.00
C PRO A 43 21.95 11.17 -1.84
N SER A 44 23.05 10.87 -2.53
CA SER A 44 23.13 9.70 -3.42
C SER A 44 23.18 8.37 -2.65
N ARG A 45 23.93 8.35 -1.56
CA ARG A 45 24.00 7.19 -0.65
C ARG A 45 22.69 6.99 0.10
N ALA A 46 22.10 8.08 0.59
CA ALA A 46 20.79 8.03 1.23
C ALA A 46 19.72 7.50 0.28
N ALA A 47 19.67 8.01 -0.96
CA ALA A 47 18.74 7.55 -1.99
C ALA A 47 18.91 6.06 -2.34
N GLY A 48 20.16 5.62 -2.52
CA GLY A 48 20.44 4.21 -2.83
C GLY A 48 20.05 3.27 -1.68
N TYR A 49 20.31 3.65 -0.45
CA TYR A 49 19.93 2.88 0.72
C TYR A 49 18.41 2.78 0.88
N VAL A 50 17.70 3.90 0.76
CA VAL A 50 16.24 3.93 0.81
C VAL A 50 15.65 3.10 -0.34
N ALA A 51 16.16 3.26 -1.57
CA ALA A 51 15.68 2.49 -2.72
C ALA A 51 15.85 0.97 -2.53
N SER A 52 16.92 0.53 -1.89
CA SER A 52 17.15 -0.90 -1.60
C SER A 52 16.19 -1.48 -0.57
N LEU A 53 15.76 -0.66 0.39
CA LEU A 53 14.86 -1.09 1.48
C LEU A 53 13.38 -1.02 1.07
N LEU A 54 13.06 -0.22 0.07
CA LEU A 54 11.71 0.16 -0.27
C LEU A 54 10.77 -1.01 -0.56
N PRO A 55 11.12 -1.98 -1.43
CA PRO A 55 10.22 -3.10 -1.72
C PRO A 55 9.89 -3.94 -0.48
N ALA A 56 10.89 -4.11 0.40
CA ALA A 56 10.70 -4.83 1.65
C ALA A 56 9.85 -4.03 2.65
N ALA A 57 10.03 -2.71 2.68
CA ALA A 57 9.26 -1.81 3.53
C ALA A 57 7.79 -1.73 3.09
N GLU A 58 7.51 -1.61 1.80
CA GLU A 58 6.15 -1.63 1.26
C GLU A 58 5.44 -2.94 1.60
N LYS A 59 6.12 -4.07 1.38
CA LYS A 59 5.56 -5.38 1.72
C LYS A 59 5.27 -5.52 3.21
N ALA A 60 6.18 -5.07 4.06
CA ALA A 60 6.00 -5.11 5.51
C ALA A 60 4.88 -4.17 5.98
N PHE A 61 4.77 -2.99 5.38
CA PHE A 61 3.70 -2.03 5.67
C PHE A 61 2.33 -2.59 5.26
N ALA A 62 2.24 -3.15 4.05
CA ALA A 62 1.03 -3.81 3.58
C ALA A 62 0.60 -4.94 4.52
N ALA A 63 1.53 -5.77 4.98
CA ALA A 63 1.24 -6.85 5.91
C ALA A 63 0.70 -6.34 7.27
N VAL A 64 1.17 -5.20 7.75
CA VAL A 64 0.69 -4.59 9.00
C VAL A 64 -0.69 -3.95 8.81
N ILE A 65 -0.93 -3.24 7.72
CA ILE A 65 -2.19 -2.53 7.49
C ILE A 65 -3.31 -3.50 7.11
N VAL A 66 -3.06 -4.37 6.14
CA VAL A 66 -4.06 -5.31 5.61
C VAL A 66 -4.31 -6.45 6.60
N GLY A 67 -3.23 -7.01 7.17
CA GLY A 67 -3.35 -8.12 8.11
C GLY A 67 -3.94 -9.38 7.46
N SER A 68 -4.36 -10.31 8.31
CA SER A 68 -5.00 -11.56 7.88
C SER A 68 -6.53 -11.50 7.87
N ASP A 69 -7.11 -10.45 8.44
CA ASP A 69 -8.54 -10.26 8.65
C ASP A 69 -9.17 -9.22 7.69
N ALA A 70 -8.38 -8.71 6.75
CA ALA A 70 -8.87 -7.77 5.76
C ALA A 70 -9.96 -8.41 4.87
N ARG A 71 -10.90 -7.58 4.45
CA ARG A 71 -12.03 -7.99 3.61
C ARG A 71 -12.16 -7.05 2.42
N LEU A 72 -12.55 -7.65 1.30
CA LEU A 72 -13.00 -6.90 0.13
C LEU A 72 -14.49 -6.57 0.29
N ILE A 73 -14.82 -5.35 -0.02
CA ILE A 73 -16.21 -4.86 -0.02
C ILE A 73 -16.56 -4.49 -1.45
N LEU A 74 -17.51 -5.21 -2.01
CA LEU A 74 -18.09 -4.91 -3.30
C LEU A 74 -19.33 -4.03 -3.09
N SER A 75 -19.30 -2.85 -3.70
CA SER A 75 -20.41 -1.91 -3.60
C SER A 75 -21.25 -1.89 -4.89
N ARG A 76 -21.84 -0.75 -5.19
CA ARG A 76 -22.76 -0.55 -6.29
C ARG A 76 -22.12 -0.85 -7.64
N TYR A 77 -22.90 -1.51 -8.52
CA TYR A 77 -22.61 -1.63 -9.94
C TYR A 77 -23.11 -0.39 -10.71
N ASP A 78 -22.24 0.12 -11.54
CA ASP A 78 -22.57 1.16 -12.50
C ASP A 78 -22.69 0.51 -13.89
N ALA A 79 -23.93 0.44 -14.41
CA ALA A 79 -24.22 -0.22 -15.66
C ALA A 79 -23.71 0.56 -16.90
N ASP A 80 -23.50 1.87 -16.75
CA ASP A 80 -23.04 2.72 -17.85
C ASP A 80 -21.53 2.55 -18.07
N SER A 81 -20.77 2.44 -16.99
CA SER A 81 -19.34 2.19 -17.04
C SER A 81 -18.95 0.71 -16.94
N GLU A 82 -19.92 -0.18 -16.76
CA GLU A 82 -19.74 -1.61 -16.53
C GLU A 82 -18.74 -1.92 -15.40
N CYS A 83 -18.85 -1.20 -14.30
CA CYS A 83 -17.91 -1.32 -13.18
C CYS A 83 -18.62 -1.52 -11.85
N PHE A 84 -18.02 -2.34 -10.99
CA PHE A 84 -18.29 -2.31 -9.55
C PHE A 84 -17.32 -1.36 -8.85
N LEU A 85 -17.77 -0.78 -7.75
CA LEU A 85 -16.91 -0.13 -6.79
C LEU A 85 -16.41 -1.18 -5.80
N LEU A 86 -15.09 -1.26 -5.64
CA LEU A 86 -14.38 -2.17 -4.75
C LEU A 86 -13.60 -1.37 -3.73
N SER A 87 -13.62 -1.80 -2.48
CA SER A 87 -12.74 -1.27 -1.44
C SER A 87 -12.16 -2.39 -0.59
N VAL A 88 -11.05 -2.11 0.09
CA VAL A 88 -10.46 -2.96 1.12
C VAL A 88 -10.76 -2.31 2.45
N ASP A 89 -11.38 -3.02 3.38
CA ASP A 89 -11.87 -2.46 4.65
C ASP A 89 -10.78 -1.83 5.53
N LYS A 90 -9.53 -2.25 5.35
CA LYS A 90 -8.37 -1.69 6.06
C LYS A 90 -7.74 -0.47 5.36
N ILE A 91 -8.08 -0.23 4.09
CA ILE A 91 -7.58 0.89 3.28
C ILE A 91 -8.70 1.92 3.17
N LEU A 92 -8.76 2.85 4.11
CA LEU A 92 -9.95 3.67 4.40
C LEU A 92 -10.28 4.76 3.37
N GLN A 93 -9.45 5.03 2.38
CA GLN A 93 -9.61 6.23 1.53
C GLN A 93 -9.79 5.93 0.05
N ASP A 94 -9.61 4.70 -0.38
CA ASP A 94 -9.63 4.38 -1.80
C ASP A 94 -10.77 3.45 -2.15
N THR A 95 -11.53 3.87 -3.16
CA THR A 95 -12.50 3.04 -3.85
C THR A 95 -12.01 2.80 -5.27
N TYR A 96 -11.95 1.55 -5.66
CA TYR A 96 -11.42 1.12 -6.96
C TYR A 96 -12.55 0.70 -7.87
N LYS A 97 -12.42 0.96 -9.17
CA LYS A 97 -13.39 0.52 -10.18
C LYS A 97 -12.90 -0.76 -10.82
N ILE A 98 -13.59 -1.88 -10.57
CA ILE A 98 -13.34 -3.12 -11.30
C ILE A 98 -14.33 -3.26 -12.44
N ARG A 99 -13.81 -3.42 -13.65
CA ARG A 99 -14.64 -3.62 -14.83
C ARG A 99 -15.15 -5.06 -14.90
N VAL A 100 -16.46 -5.20 -14.93
CA VAL A 100 -17.16 -6.48 -15.12
C VAL A 100 -18.26 -6.26 -16.15
N PRO A 101 -18.25 -6.96 -17.29
CA PRO A 101 -19.28 -6.80 -18.30
C PRO A 101 -20.67 -7.01 -17.71
N ARG A 102 -21.65 -6.28 -18.23
CA ARG A 102 -23.03 -6.32 -17.74
C ARG A 102 -23.63 -7.72 -17.72
N ALA A 103 -23.25 -8.55 -18.70
CA ALA A 103 -23.70 -9.93 -18.76
C ALA A 103 -23.21 -10.81 -17.62
N ASP A 104 -22.01 -10.52 -17.09
CA ASP A 104 -21.37 -11.28 -16.01
C ASP A 104 -21.64 -10.66 -14.62
N ALA A 105 -22.06 -9.40 -14.57
CA ALA A 105 -22.20 -8.65 -13.33
C ALA A 105 -23.15 -9.28 -12.29
N PRO A 106 -24.32 -9.83 -12.65
CA PRO A 106 -25.21 -10.48 -11.69
C PRO A 106 -24.53 -11.66 -10.99
N LEU A 107 -23.94 -12.56 -11.76
CA LEU A 107 -23.27 -13.76 -11.23
C LEU A 107 -22.03 -13.39 -10.42
N PHE A 108 -21.21 -12.44 -10.93
CA PHE A 108 -20.06 -11.94 -10.20
C PHE A 108 -20.43 -11.40 -8.81
N LYS A 109 -21.52 -10.66 -8.71
CA LYS A 109 -22.00 -10.11 -7.45
C LYS A 109 -22.52 -11.20 -6.50
N GLU A 110 -23.29 -12.14 -7.02
CA GLU A 110 -23.87 -13.24 -6.23
C GLU A 110 -22.78 -14.12 -5.62
N GLU A 111 -21.76 -14.44 -6.41
CA GLU A 111 -20.69 -15.34 -5.98
C GLU A 111 -19.48 -14.62 -5.37
N PHE A 112 -19.48 -13.30 -5.30
CA PHE A 112 -18.33 -12.51 -4.86
C PHE A 112 -17.67 -13.03 -3.58
N ASN A 113 -18.47 -13.38 -2.57
CA ASN A 113 -17.95 -13.86 -1.29
C ASN A 113 -17.21 -15.20 -1.40
N ASN A 114 -17.49 -15.99 -2.42
CA ASN A 114 -16.86 -17.30 -2.63
C ASN A 114 -15.41 -17.18 -3.11
N PHE A 115 -15.08 -16.12 -3.86
CA PHE A 115 -13.74 -15.92 -4.42
C PHE A 115 -13.02 -14.68 -3.91
N ALA A 116 -13.67 -13.82 -3.13
CA ALA A 116 -13.09 -12.59 -2.62
C ALA A 116 -11.84 -12.83 -1.75
N ALA A 117 -11.87 -13.87 -0.90
CA ALA A 117 -10.73 -14.20 -0.04
C ALA A 117 -9.50 -14.66 -0.84
N ASP A 118 -9.70 -15.41 -1.91
CA ASP A 118 -8.60 -15.84 -2.78
C ASP A 118 -8.08 -14.69 -3.64
N ALA A 119 -8.97 -13.83 -4.12
CA ALA A 119 -8.58 -12.60 -4.80
C ALA A 119 -7.71 -11.71 -3.91
N LEU A 120 -8.05 -11.58 -2.64
CA LEU A 120 -7.27 -10.79 -1.68
C LEU A 120 -5.84 -11.32 -1.50
N LYS A 121 -5.62 -12.64 -1.58
CA LYS A 121 -4.28 -13.24 -1.57
C LYS A 121 -3.44 -12.84 -2.79
N SER A 122 -4.07 -12.57 -3.93
CA SER A 122 -3.42 -12.12 -5.16
C SER A 122 -3.14 -10.61 -5.16
N ALA A 123 -3.72 -9.87 -4.22
CA ALA A 123 -3.63 -8.42 -4.17
C ALA A 123 -2.20 -7.94 -3.99
N LYS A 124 -1.81 -6.97 -4.78
CA LYS A 124 -0.55 -6.25 -4.65
C LYS A 124 -0.83 -4.83 -4.20
N TYR A 125 0.05 -4.31 -3.37
CA TYR A 125 -0.08 -2.98 -2.79
C TYR A 125 1.12 -2.12 -3.15
N PHE A 126 0.97 -0.82 -3.04
CA PHE A 126 2.05 0.15 -3.16
C PHE A 126 1.76 1.34 -2.25
N VAL A 127 2.74 2.16 -2.01
CA VAL A 127 2.57 3.38 -1.23
C VAL A 127 2.30 4.54 -2.16
N HIS A 128 1.20 5.23 -1.94
CA HIS A 128 0.83 6.44 -2.66
C HIS A 128 0.45 7.54 -1.66
N ASN A 129 1.05 8.72 -1.78
CA ASN A 129 0.83 9.83 -0.85
C ASN A 129 0.97 9.42 0.62
N ASP A 130 2.05 8.71 0.95
CA ASP A 130 2.38 8.22 2.30
C ASP A 130 1.39 7.19 2.88
N MET A 131 0.46 6.70 2.08
CA MET A 131 -0.55 5.72 2.47
C MET A 131 -0.48 4.47 1.61
N LEU A 132 -1.03 3.37 2.14
CA LEU A 132 -1.16 2.13 1.39
C LEU A 132 -2.32 2.24 0.41
N ALA A 133 -2.07 1.86 -0.84
CA ALA A 133 -3.07 1.76 -1.89
C ALA A 133 -3.00 0.39 -2.58
N LEU A 134 -4.11 -0.06 -3.15
CA LEU A 134 -4.16 -1.26 -3.96
C LEU A 134 -3.49 -1.00 -5.32
N ARG A 135 -2.47 -1.78 -5.66
CA ARG A 135 -1.81 -1.74 -6.96
C ARG A 135 -2.57 -2.54 -8.00
N SER A 136 -2.83 -3.80 -7.67
CA SER A 136 -3.57 -4.70 -8.56
C SER A 136 -4.25 -5.80 -7.76
N ILE A 137 -5.30 -6.35 -8.33
CA ILE A 137 -6.01 -7.52 -7.80
C ILE A 137 -6.64 -8.29 -8.96
N THR A 138 -6.66 -9.61 -8.87
CA THR A 138 -7.28 -10.49 -9.85
C THR A 138 -8.32 -11.36 -9.17
N PHE A 139 -9.49 -11.42 -9.77
CA PHE A 139 -10.61 -12.27 -9.37
C PHE A 139 -10.73 -13.41 -10.37
N THR A 140 -10.81 -14.61 -9.85
CA THR A 140 -11.11 -15.80 -10.67
C THR A 140 -12.40 -16.42 -10.14
N THR A 141 -13.44 -16.42 -10.98
CA THR A 141 -14.71 -17.04 -10.61
C THR A 141 -14.58 -18.57 -10.61
N PRO A 142 -15.51 -19.28 -9.96
CA PRO A 142 -15.54 -20.76 -9.99
C PRO A 142 -15.57 -21.34 -11.41
N GLU A 143 -16.13 -20.61 -12.36
CA GLU A 143 -16.20 -21.00 -13.78
C GLU A 143 -14.90 -20.71 -14.55
N GLY A 144 -13.87 -20.16 -13.88
CA GLY A 144 -12.57 -19.86 -14.48
C GLY A 144 -12.50 -18.52 -15.23
N LYS A 145 -13.53 -17.68 -15.19
CA LYS A 145 -13.44 -16.31 -15.71
C LYS A 145 -12.59 -15.45 -14.82
N THR A 146 -11.76 -14.61 -15.43
CA THR A 146 -10.87 -13.69 -14.70
C THR A 146 -11.24 -12.24 -14.93
N PHE A 147 -11.26 -11.47 -13.85
CA PHE A 147 -11.43 -10.01 -13.86
C PHE A 147 -10.29 -9.40 -13.07
N SER A 148 -9.63 -8.39 -13.62
CA SER A 148 -8.49 -7.76 -12.98
C SER A 148 -8.68 -6.25 -12.87
N PHE A 149 -8.07 -5.70 -11.83
CA PHE A 149 -7.91 -4.27 -11.64
C PHE A 149 -6.42 -3.95 -11.54
N GLU A 150 -6.00 -2.91 -12.23
CA GLU A 150 -4.69 -2.29 -12.09
C GLU A 150 -4.87 -0.80 -11.81
N ASN A 151 -4.17 -0.31 -10.80
CA ASN A 151 -4.25 1.09 -10.41
C ASN A 151 -3.36 1.94 -11.32
N PRO A 152 -3.92 2.85 -12.12
CA PRO A 152 -3.13 3.68 -13.02
C PRO A 152 -2.15 4.61 -12.27
N ALA A 153 -2.42 4.95 -11.01
CA ALA A 153 -1.51 5.74 -10.21
C ALA A 153 -0.24 4.98 -9.81
N ALA A 154 -0.20 3.65 -10.01
CA ALA A 154 1.00 2.84 -9.75
C ALA A 154 2.03 2.90 -10.88
N GLU A 155 1.66 3.40 -12.05
CA GLU A 155 2.57 3.60 -13.16
C GLU A 155 3.44 4.84 -12.92
N GLY A 156 4.76 4.66 -13.00
CA GLY A 156 5.72 5.77 -12.89
C GLY A 156 5.89 6.35 -11.48
N TYR A 157 5.36 5.67 -10.46
CA TYR A 157 5.47 6.13 -9.08
C TYR A 157 6.92 6.00 -8.59
N SER A 158 7.55 7.15 -8.34
CA SER A 158 8.81 7.26 -7.59
C SER A 158 8.50 7.91 -6.24
N LEU A 159 8.93 7.27 -5.16
CA LEU A 159 8.64 7.73 -3.81
C LEU A 159 9.21 9.13 -3.53
N PRO A 160 8.40 10.07 -3.03
CA PRO A 160 8.86 11.37 -2.55
C PRO A 160 9.59 11.29 -1.20
N LEU A 161 9.93 10.12 -0.72
CA LEU A 161 10.44 9.80 0.62
C LEU A 161 11.66 10.61 1.10
N LEU A 162 12.46 11.16 0.20
CA LEU A 162 13.65 11.92 0.58
C LEU A 162 13.38 13.35 1.00
N LYS A 163 12.30 13.97 0.50
CA LYS A 163 11.96 15.35 0.88
C LYS A 163 11.25 15.43 2.22
N ASP A 164 10.48 14.40 2.56
CA ASP A 164 9.68 14.39 3.78
C ASP A 164 10.47 13.89 4.99
N LEU A 165 11.56 13.15 4.79
CA LEU A 165 12.47 12.76 5.86
C LEU A 165 13.19 13.96 6.50
N ASP A 166 13.43 15.04 5.75
CA ASP A 166 13.98 16.29 6.29
C ASP A 166 13.02 17.03 7.23
N LEU A 167 11.71 16.80 7.10
CA LEU A 167 10.68 17.41 7.96
C LEU A 167 10.58 16.73 9.34
N ILE A 168 11.00 15.47 9.44
CA ILE A 168 10.96 14.72 10.71
C ILE A 168 12.20 15.02 11.58
N GLN A 169 13.21 15.66 11.03
CA GLN A 169 14.43 16.05 11.76
C GLN A 169 14.37 17.45 12.40
N ARG A 170 13.27 18.16 12.28
CA ARG A 170 13.01 19.43 12.95
C ARG A 170 11.95 19.24 14.02
#